data_c6ee8adcefc984ca7b45e489756f30d4
#
_entry.id   c6ee8adcefc984ca7b45e489756f30d4
#
_cell.length_a   1.000
_cell.length_b   1.000
_cell.length_c   1.000
_cell.angle_alpha   90.00
_cell.angle_beta   90.00
_cell.angle_gamma   90.00
#
_symmetry.space_group_name_H-M   'P 1'
#
loop_
_entity.id
_entity.type
_entity.pdbx_description
1 polymer ?
#
loop_
_entity_poly.entity_id
_entity_poly.type
_entity_poly.pdbx_seq_one_letter_code
_entity_poly.pdbx_strand_id
1 'polypeptide(L)'
;MLRRFSAATLDRLRGLQIEIALEAIATMVKADPTFIPTKDARTRRWNVCTERGDYEILTTGCKWYDTRARDGGGGAIDLTMHVLGLSFVDAVKRLSAQVGSDGRPRS
;
A
#
# COMPACT_ATOMS: atom_id res chain seq x y z
N MET A 1 23.91 11.82 6.10
CA MET A 1 23.95 10.62 6.95
C MET A 1 22.86 9.66 6.53
N LEU A 2 23.22 8.43 6.25
CA LEU A 2 22.24 7.43 5.87
C LEU A 2 21.51 6.92 7.12
N ARG A 3 20.21 7.01 7.08
CA ARG A 3 19.36 6.48 8.14
C ARG A 3 19.09 5.01 7.86
N ARG A 4 19.39 4.17 8.84
CA ARG A 4 19.09 2.76 8.75
C ARG A 4 17.81 2.44 9.51
N PHE A 5 16.99 1.61 8.88
CA PHE A 5 15.83 1.05 9.53
C PHE A 5 16.18 -0.35 10.00
N SER A 6 15.61 -0.78 11.14
CA SER A 6 15.84 -2.12 11.62
C SER A 6 15.18 -3.15 10.70
N ALA A 7 15.75 -4.35 10.64
CA ALA A 7 15.16 -5.45 9.87
C ALA A 7 13.75 -5.75 10.36
N ALA A 8 13.50 -5.68 11.66
CA ALA A 8 12.18 -5.92 12.23
C ALA A 8 11.17 -4.89 11.73
N THR A 9 11.56 -3.61 11.64
CA THR A 9 10.68 -2.56 11.10
C THR A 9 10.34 -2.82 9.64
N LEU A 10 11.34 -3.13 8.82
CA LEU A 10 11.13 -3.39 7.40
C LEU A 10 10.26 -4.63 7.19
N ASP A 11 10.52 -5.71 7.93
CA ASP A 11 9.73 -6.94 7.82
C ASP A 11 8.28 -6.69 8.22
N ARG A 12 8.05 -5.94 9.29
CA ARG A 12 6.70 -5.60 9.72
C ARG A 12 5.94 -4.82 8.64
N LEU A 13 6.58 -3.83 8.04
CA LEU A 13 5.94 -3.01 7.01
C LEU A 13 5.70 -3.82 5.73
N ARG A 14 6.64 -4.66 5.33
CA ARG A 14 6.49 -5.51 4.15
C ARG A 14 5.40 -6.56 4.32
N GLY A 15 5.15 -6.99 5.55
CA GLY A 15 4.12 -7.97 5.87
C GLY A 15 2.72 -7.40 6.02
N LEU A 16 2.54 -6.08 5.91
CA LEU A 16 1.22 -5.48 6.02
C LEU A 16 0.34 -5.92 4.85
N GLN A 17 -0.94 -6.17 5.14
CA GLN A 17 -1.96 -6.29 4.10
C GLN A 17 -1.99 -4.99 3.31
N ILE A 18 -2.08 -5.08 1.98
CA ILE A 18 -2.09 -3.88 1.13
C ILE A 18 -3.27 -2.97 1.49
N GLU A 19 -4.41 -3.52 1.84
CA GLU A 19 -5.58 -2.76 2.22
C GLU A 19 -5.32 -1.87 3.44
N ILE A 20 -4.58 -2.37 4.42
CA ILE A 20 -4.20 -1.60 5.61
C ILE A 20 -3.24 -0.48 5.21
N ALA A 21 -2.29 -0.77 4.36
CA ALA A 21 -1.34 0.24 3.88
C ALA A 21 -2.06 1.35 3.10
N LEU A 22 -3.00 0.99 2.25
CA LEU A 22 -3.79 1.97 1.49
C LEU A 22 -4.55 2.91 2.43
N GLU A 23 -5.21 2.37 3.45
CA GLU A 23 -5.93 3.19 4.42
C GLU A 23 -5.01 4.13 5.19
N ALA A 24 -3.77 3.70 5.42
CA ALA A 24 -2.80 4.50 6.16
C ALA A 24 -2.27 5.69 5.36
N ILE A 25 -2.14 5.56 4.03
CA ILE A 25 -1.43 6.54 3.20
C ILE A 25 -2.33 7.32 2.25
N ALA A 26 -3.53 6.81 1.94
CA ALA A 26 -4.44 7.46 0.99
C ALA A 26 -5.37 8.43 1.71
N THR A 27 -5.85 9.42 0.96
CA THR A 27 -6.90 10.31 1.46
C THR A 27 -8.28 9.66 1.38
N MET A 28 -8.46 8.73 0.43
CA MET A 28 -9.68 7.95 0.30
C MET A 28 -9.37 6.59 -0.30
N VAL A 29 -9.98 5.55 0.26
CA VAL A 29 -9.90 4.18 -0.25
C VAL A 29 -11.31 3.62 -0.28
N LYS A 30 -11.75 3.16 -1.44
CA LYS A 30 -13.10 2.62 -1.60
C LYS A 30 -13.07 1.35 -2.42
N ALA A 31 -13.61 0.27 -1.85
CA ALA A 31 -13.73 -0.99 -2.56
C ALA A 31 -14.72 -0.86 -3.72
N ASP A 32 -14.39 -1.49 -4.85
CA ASP A 32 -15.30 -1.55 -5.99
C ASP A 32 -16.19 -2.79 -5.85
N PRO A 33 -17.47 -2.63 -5.53
CA PRO A 33 -18.36 -3.76 -5.32
C PRO A 33 -18.72 -4.51 -6.59
N THR A 34 -18.40 -3.94 -7.76
CA THR A 34 -18.72 -4.57 -9.06
C THR A 34 -17.61 -5.52 -9.52
N PHE A 35 -16.46 -5.49 -8.87
CA PHE A 35 -15.33 -6.34 -9.27
C PHE A 35 -15.59 -7.80 -8.92
N ILE A 36 -15.39 -8.67 -9.90
CA ILE A 36 -15.52 -10.12 -9.73
C ILE A 36 -14.15 -10.74 -10.00
N PRO A 37 -13.50 -11.32 -8.98
CA PRO A 37 -12.18 -11.94 -9.18
C PRO A 37 -12.28 -13.19 -10.04
N THR A 38 -11.34 -13.34 -11.00
CA THR A 38 -11.33 -14.47 -11.93
C THR A 38 -10.21 -15.46 -11.68
N LYS A 39 -9.09 -15.01 -11.12
CA LYS A 39 -7.92 -15.85 -10.89
C LYS A 39 -7.74 -16.25 -9.44
N ASP A 40 -7.92 -15.30 -8.52
CA ASP A 40 -7.76 -15.53 -7.10
C ASP A 40 -8.93 -14.88 -6.38
N ALA A 41 -9.67 -15.67 -5.61
CA ALA A 41 -10.85 -15.20 -4.90
C ALA A 41 -10.56 -14.11 -3.87
N ARG A 42 -9.29 -13.96 -3.45
CA ARG A 42 -8.87 -12.92 -2.50
C ARG A 42 -8.63 -11.57 -3.16
N THR A 43 -8.55 -11.54 -4.49
CA THR A 43 -8.28 -10.29 -5.21
C THR A 43 -9.45 -9.34 -5.09
N ARG A 44 -9.14 -8.07 -4.77
CA ARG A 44 -10.13 -7.00 -4.69
C ARG A 44 -9.65 -5.81 -5.50
N ARG A 45 -10.58 -5.03 -5.98
CA ARG A 45 -10.28 -3.79 -6.70
C ARG A 45 -10.67 -2.60 -5.84
N TRP A 46 -9.77 -1.62 -5.76
CA TRP A 46 -9.94 -0.43 -4.93
C TRP A 46 -9.77 0.82 -5.77
N ASN A 47 -10.63 1.79 -5.52
CA ASN A 47 -10.45 3.15 -6.01
C ASN A 47 -9.74 3.92 -4.90
N VAL A 48 -8.59 4.48 -5.22
CA VAL A 48 -7.68 5.08 -4.26
C VAL A 48 -7.39 6.51 -4.67
N CYS A 49 -7.59 7.46 -3.76
CA CYS A 49 -7.20 8.85 -3.96
C CYS A 49 -6.04 9.17 -3.02
N THR A 50 -4.99 9.75 -3.55
CA THR A 50 -3.85 10.23 -2.76
C THR A 50 -3.59 11.69 -3.07
N GLU A 51 -2.70 12.31 -2.32
CA GLU A 51 -2.26 13.68 -2.60
C GLU A 51 -1.62 13.82 -3.98
N ARG A 52 -1.21 12.71 -4.60
CA ARG A 52 -0.60 12.69 -5.92
C ARG A 52 -1.60 12.47 -7.05
N GLY A 53 -2.71 11.82 -6.78
CA GLY A 53 -3.72 11.52 -7.80
C GLY A 53 -4.60 10.34 -7.45
N ASP A 54 -5.34 9.89 -8.44
CA ASP A 54 -6.29 8.79 -8.31
C ASP A 54 -5.73 7.52 -8.97
N TYR A 55 -5.98 6.39 -8.31
CA TYR A 55 -5.47 5.09 -8.74
C TYR A 55 -6.57 4.05 -8.68
N GLU A 56 -6.44 3.02 -9.51
CA GLU A 56 -7.23 1.80 -9.40
C GLU A 56 -6.26 0.66 -9.11
N ILE A 57 -6.35 0.09 -7.90
CA ILE A 57 -5.39 -0.89 -7.41
C ILE A 57 -6.10 -2.21 -7.14
N LEU A 58 -5.55 -3.28 -7.71
CA LEU A 58 -5.93 -4.64 -7.35
C LEU A 58 -5.04 -5.10 -6.20
N THR A 59 -5.63 -5.75 -5.21
CA THR A 59 -4.89 -6.29 -4.08
C THR A 59 -5.14 -7.78 -3.93
N THR A 60 -4.07 -8.52 -3.61
CA THR A 60 -4.16 -9.94 -3.28
C THR A 60 -3.18 -10.19 -2.14
N GLY A 61 -3.66 -10.12 -0.90
CA GLY A 61 -2.82 -10.23 0.29
C GLY A 61 -1.80 -9.09 0.36
N CYS A 62 -0.53 -9.43 0.21
CA CYS A 62 0.57 -8.45 0.22
C CYS A 62 1.02 -8.02 -1.18
N LYS A 63 0.29 -8.45 -2.21
CA LYS A 63 0.59 -8.09 -3.59
C LYS A 63 -0.39 -7.03 -4.09
N TRP A 64 0.08 -6.17 -4.98
CA TRP A 64 -0.74 -5.12 -5.56
C TRP A 64 -0.45 -4.96 -7.06
N TYR A 65 -1.42 -4.42 -7.77
CA TYR A 65 -1.29 -4.12 -9.20
C TYR A 65 -2.06 -2.86 -9.55
N ASP A 66 -1.38 -1.90 -10.21
CA ASP A 66 -1.99 -0.68 -10.72
C ASP A 66 -2.46 -0.95 -12.16
N THR A 67 -3.75 -1.01 -12.38
CA THR A 67 -4.32 -1.38 -13.67
C THR A 67 -4.06 -0.33 -14.75
N ARG A 68 -3.97 0.94 -14.37
CA ARG A 68 -3.76 2.04 -15.33
C ARG A 68 -2.30 2.14 -15.75
N ALA A 69 -1.39 2.02 -14.81
CA ALA A 69 0.04 2.04 -15.09
C ALA A 69 0.56 0.70 -15.63
N ARG A 70 -0.23 -0.37 -15.48
CA ARG A 70 0.18 -1.74 -15.81
C ARG A 70 1.47 -2.13 -15.10
N ASP A 71 1.52 -1.80 -13.83
CA ASP A 71 2.68 -2.04 -12.98
C ASP A 71 2.20 -2.58 -11.65
N GLY A 72 2.96 -3.48 -11.07
CA GLY A 72 2.61 -4.10 -9.81
C GLY A 72 3.82 -4.44 -9.00
N GLY A 73 3.58 -4.93 -7.81
CA GLY A 73 4.66 -5.31 -6.90
C GLY A 73 4.16 -6.04 -5.68
N GLY A 74 5.05 -6.23 -4.74
CA GLY A 74 4.77 -6.86 -3.47
C GLY A 74 5.16 -5.95 -2.32
N GLY A 75 4.30 -5.94 -1.31
CA GLY A 75 4.58 -5.25 -0.08
C GLY A 75 4.13 -3.79 -0.04
N ALA A 76 3.87 -3.34 1.19
CA ALA A 76 3.33 -2.01 1.44
C ALA A 76 4.32 -0.88 1.15
N ILE A 77 5.61 -1.12 1.34
CA ILE A 77 6.63 -0.10 1.07
C ILE A 77 6.66 0.20 -0.43
N ASP A 78 6.67 -0.83 -1.24
CA ASP A 78 6.68 -0.72 -2.70
C ASP A 78 5.44 0.00 -3.21
N LEU A 79 4.28 -0.34 -2.67
CA LEU A 79 3.02 0.34 -2.96
C LEU A 79 3.10 1.83 -2.62
N THR A 80 3.61 2.16 -1.43
CA THR A 80 3.72 3.54 -0.96
C THR A 80 4.62 4.37 -1.87
N MET A 81 5.74 3.79 -2.29
CA MET A 81 6.62 4.42 -3.28
C MET A 81 5.86 4.74 -4.57
N HIS A 82 5.06 3.80 -5.02
CA HIS A 82 4.33 3.92 -6.28
C HIS A 82 3.23 4.99 -6.24
N VAL A 83 2.34 4.90 -5.26
CA VAL A 83 1.15 5.76 -5.23
C VAL A 83 1.42 7.17 -4.68
N LEU A 84 2.51 7.36 -3.95
CA LEU A 84 2.91 8.68 -3.44
C LEU A 84 4.13 9.24 -4.17
N GLY A 85 4.76 8.48 -5.05
CA GLY A 85 5.93 8.93 -5.79
C GLY A 85 7.13 9.19 -4.88
N LEU A 86 7.31 8.38 -3.85
CA LEU A 86 8.35 8.57 -2.85
C LEU A 86 9.55 7.65 -3.08
N SER A 87 10.71 8.08 -2.56
CA SER A 87 11.87 7.20 -2.45
C SER A 87 11.59 6.11 -1.41
N PHE A 88 12.42 5.08 -1.40
CA PHE A 88 12.32 4.00 -0.40
C PHE A 88 12.35 4.56 1.03
N VAL A 89 13.31 5.44 1.32
CA VAL A 89 13.45 6.02 2.66
C VAL A 89 12.21 6.80 3.07
N ASP A 90 11.72 7.67 2.17
CA ASP A 90 10.56 8.49 2.45
C ASP A 90 9.29 7.66 2.57
N ALA A 91 9.16 6.61 1.78
CA ALA A 91 8.02 5.69 1.87
C ALA A 91 8.01 4.97 3.22
N VAL A 92 9.17 4.49 3.68
CA VAL A 92 9.27 3.83 4.99
C VAL A 92 8.91 4.79 6.12
N LYS A 93 9.40 6.02 6.06
CA LYS A 93 9.09 7.04 7.06
C LYS A 93 7.59 7.36 7.08
N ARG A 94 6.99 7.56 5.91
CA ARG A 94 5.58 7.89 5.80
C ARG A 94 4.72 6.75 6.35
N LEU A 95 5.01 5.54 5.93
CA LEU A 95 4.24 4.38 6.35
C LEU A 95 4.39 4.12 7.85
N SER A 96 5.61 4.21 8.39
CA SER A 96 5.87 4.05 9.83
C SER A 96 5.14 5.09 10.66
N ALA A 97 5.03 6.31 10.18
CA ALA A 97 4.33 7.38 10.89
C ALA A 97 2.82 7.16 10.92
N GLN A 98 2.26 6.47 9.93
CA GLN A 98 0.82 6.28 9.78
C GLN A 98 0.32 4.94 10.33
N VAL A 99 1.23 4.00 10.59
CA VAL A 99 0.87 2.65 11.05
C VAL A 99 1.40 2.45 12.47
N GLY A 100 0.53 2.02 13.38
CA GLY A 100 0.92 1.72 14.74
C GLY A 100 1.75 0.44 14.84
N SER A 101 2.27 0.16 16.05
CA SER A 101 3.11 -1.01 16.30
C SER A 101 2.37 -2.33 16.11
N ASP A 102 1.05 -2.30 16.13
CA ASP A 102 0.19 -3.47 15.89
C ASP A 102 -0.19 -3.65 14.40
N GLY A 103 0.36 -2.80 13.52
CA GLY A 103 0.07 -2.85 12.10
C GLY A 103 -1.24 -2.21 11.69
N ARG A 104 -1.85 -1.41 12.56
CA ARG A 104 -3.10 -0.71 12.26
C ARG A 104 -2.84 0.76 11.95
N PRO A 105 -3.66 1.38 11.07
CA PRO A 105 -3.54 2.81 10.82
C PRO A 105 -3.73 3.61 12.11
N ARG A 106 -2.95 4.66 12.24
CA ARG A 106 -3.12 5.60 13.36
C ARG A 106 -4.27 6.55 13.06
N SER A 107 -5.07 6.76 14.05
CA SER A 107 -6.17 7.75 13.97
C SER A 107 -5.71 9.15 14.29
#